data_938ee8eba11f94096238a874d76bc9d7
#
_entry.id   938ee8eba11f94096238a874d76bc9d7
#
_cell.length_a   1.000
_cell.length_b   1.000
_cell.length_c   1.000
_cell.angle_alpha   90.00
_cell.angle_beta   90.00
_cell.angle_gamma   90.00
#
_symmetry.space_group_name_H-M   'P 1'
#
loop_
_entity.id
_entity.type
_entity.pdbx_description
1 polymer ?
#
loop_
_entity_poly.entity_id
_entity_poly.type
_entity_poly.pdbx_seq_one_letter_code
_entity_poly.pdbx_strand_id
1 'polypeptide(L)'
;NKNPEAYATLSRYAALSRSMALFFRKIIKGICKKELPEGIKPFYLFEDKDGEPRKIHVVYSGGDDLFLVGAWDDLMGFAVDLKRVFSVYTNGKLTFSAGLGLYSSTYPISRMAEVTGELEELAKNSPGKNSIALFGSGTEYHRNEKNSGAAEKENAAVYTWDEFIEKVHGEKIKFLVEHMLLDGINGNNKRNDRISAGKSLLYKLMNLLQGAAGDRMDLARFAYTLARLKPKEKELQPCYEGVRSQFYQWAVKEEERKELVTALQFIIYLSLIHI
;
A
#
# COMPACT_ATOMS: atom_id res chain seq x y z
N ASN A 1 14.34 -32.51 -22.85
CA ASN A 1 12.95 -32.73 -22.40
C ASN A 1 12.96 -33.61 -21.16
N LYS A 2 13.06 -33.00 -19.97
CA LYS A 2 12.85 -33.72 -18.69
C LYS A 2 11.35 -33.68 -18.41
N ASN A 3 10.73 -34.85 -18.40
CA ASN A 3 9.32 -35.02 -18.14
C ASN A 3 8.98 -34.47 -16.72
N PRO A 4 8.22 -33.39 -16.57
CA PRO A 4 7.98 -32.75 -15.26
C PRO A 4 7.25 -33.71 -14.30
N GLU A 5 6.44 -34.64 -14.79
CA GLU A 5 5.75 -35.63 -13.99
C GLU A 5 6.68 -36.61 -13.27
N ALA A 6 7.86 -36.90 -13.82
CA ALA A 6 8.84 -37.80 -13.19
C ALA A 6 9.43 -37.26 -11.87
N TYR A 7 9.22 -35.98 -11.59
CA TYR A 7 9.70 -35.32 -10.38
C TYR A 7 8.62 -35.09 -9.31
N ALA A 8 7.35 -35.34 -9.62
CA ALA A 8 6.21 -35.17 -8.73
C ALA A 8 6.03 -36.40 -7.81
N THR A 9 6.92 -36.55 -6.82
CA THR A 9 6.85 -37.66 -5.86
C THR A 9 6.22 -37.21 -4.54
N LEU A 10 5.53 -38.09 -3.83
CA LEU A 10 4.90 -37.85 -2.53
C LEU A 10 5.92 -37.27 -1.51
N SER A 11 7.14 -37.79 -1.51
CA SER A 11 8.20 -37.31 -0.62
C SER A 11 8.60 -35.86 -0.89
N ARG A 12 8.61 -35.43 -2.14
CA ARG A 12 8.90 -34.04 -2.53
C ARG A 12 7.77 -33.11 -2.14
N TYR A 13 6.52 -33.49 -2.34
CA TYR A 13 5.36 -32.74 -1.87
C TYR A 13 5.37 -32.61 -0.35
N ALA A 14 5.65 -33.68 0.38
CA ALA A 14 5.76 -33.65 1.83
C ALA A 14 6.94 -32.77 2.32
N ALA A 15 8.05 -32.75 1.60
CA ALA A 15 9.19 -31.89 1.90
C ALA A 15 8.86 -30.42 1.66
N LEU A 16 8.19 -30.08 0.53
CA LEU A 16 7.74 -28.73 0.23
C LEU A 16 6.73 -28.23 1.27
N SER A 17 5.73 -29.05 1.59
CA SER A 17 4.72 -28.71 2.60
C SER A 17 5.35 -28.44 3.97
N ARG A 18 6.30 -29.27 4.41
CA ARG A 18 7.05 -29.04 5.65
C ARG A 18 7.90 -27.76 5.59
N SER A 19 8.52 -27.51 4.46
CA SER A 19 9.30 -26.28 4.27
C SER A 19 8.41 -25.04 4.37
N MET A 20 7.23 -25.02 3.73
CA MET A 20 6.27 -23.94 3.83
C MET A 20 5.76 -23.78 5.27
N ALA A 21 5.36 -24.85 5.92
CA ALA A 21 4.92 -24.80 7.31
C ALA A 21 6.01 -24.25 8.26
N LEU A 22 7.28 -24.58 8.01
CA LEU A 22 8.42 -24.03 8.78
C LEU A 22 8.58 -22.53 8.53
N PHE A 23 8.46 -22.09 7.28
CA PHE A 23 8.51 -20.68 6.90
C PHE A 23 7.45 -19.89 7.67
N PHE A 24 6.18 -20.25 7.51
CA PHE A 24 5.07 -19.54 8.12
C PHE A 24 5.08 -19.62 9.66
N ARG A 25 5.60 -20.67 10.27
CA ARG A 25 5.65 -20.81 11.72
C ARG A 25 6.81 -20.05 12.38
N LYS A 26 7.99 -20.04 11.77
CA LYS A 26 9.22 -19.49 12.39
C LYS A 26 9.60 -18.13 11.83
N ILE A 27 9.64 -17.99 10.51
CA ILE A 27 10.17 -16.78 9.84
C ILE A 27 9.22 -15.61 10.03
N ILE A 28 7.90 -15.82 10.01
CA ILE A 28 6.91 -14.79 10.26
C ILE A 28 7.16 -14.05 11.58
N LYS A 29 7.47 -14.79 12.66
CA LYS A 29 7.77 -14.16 13.95
C LYS A 29 9.02 -13.28 13.92
N GLY A 30 10.04 -13.68 13.17
CA GLY A 30 11.24 -12.88 12.95
C GLY A 30 10.91 -11.58 12.18
N ILE A 31 10.11 -11.67 11.10
CA ILE A 31 9.69 -10.49 10.34
C ILE A 31 8.88 -9.51 11.21
N CYS A 32 7.99 -10.00 12.08
CA CYS A 32 7.27 -9.14 13.03
C CYS A 32 8.22 -8.39 13.99
N LYS A 33 9.35 -8.99 14.35
CA LYS A 33 10.38 -8.38 15.19
C LYS A 33 11.43 -7.57 14.40
N LYS A 34 11.30 -7.49 13.08
CA LYS A 34 12.30 -6.90 12.17
C LYS A 34 13.64 -7.66 12.16
N GLU A 35 13.66 -8.91 12.63
CA GLU A 35 14.77 -9.84 12.55
C GLU A 35 14.80 -10.48 11.14
N LEU A 36 15.43 -9.81 10.18
CA LEU A 36 15.46 -10.23 8.78
C LEU A 36 16.77 -10.93 8.44
N PRO A 37 16.79 -11.80 7.40
CA PRO A 37 18.02 -12.38 6.90
C PRO A 37 19.05 -11.33 6.50
N GLU A 38 20.33 -11.70 6.58
CA GLU A 38 21.45 -10.82 6.19
C GLU A 38 21.25 -10.24 4.78
N GLY A 39 21.49 -8.94 4.64
CA GLY A 39 21.31 -8.21 3.39
C GLY A 39 19.90 -7.65 3.14
N ILE A 40 18.90 -8.04 3.93
CA ILE A 40 17.55 -7.47 3.83
C ILE A 40 17.33 -6.47 4.96
N LYS A 41 17.13 -5.19 4.59
CA LYS A 41 16.77 -4.15 5.57
C LYS A 41 15.26 -4.08 5.73
N PRO A 42 14.74 -3.84 6.95
CA PRO A 42 13.31 -3.64 7.18
C PRO A 42 12.74 -2.53 6.29
N PHE A 43 11.57 -2.77 5.75
CA PHE A 43 10.85 -1.76 4.98
C PHE A 43 9.98 -0.92 5.89
N TYR A 44 10.01 0.39 5.69
CA TYR A 44 9.16 1.36 6.36
C TYR A 44 8.39 2.15 5.33
N LEU A 45 7.10 2.31 5.58
CA LEU A 45 6.24 3.05 4.66
C LEU A 45 6.55 4.54 4.72
N PHE A 46 6.87 5.06 5.90
CA PHE A 46 7.13 6.49 6.15
C PHE A 46 8.44 6.71 6.90
N GLU A 47 8.45 6.63 8.21
CA GLU A 47 9.62 6.85 9.05
C GLU A 47 10.17 5.54 9.60
N ASP A 48 11.49 5.51 9.75
CA ASP A 48 12.17 4.42 10.41
C ASP A 48 11.91 4.49 11.92
N LYS A 49 11.23 3.48 12.44
CA LYS A 49 11.02 3.27 13.88
C LYS A 49 12.04 2.24 14.37
N ASP A 50 13.31 2.67 14.41
CA ASP A 50 14.40 1.79 14.82
C ASP A 50 14.16 1.18 16.20
N GLY A 51 14.40 -0.12 16.28
CA GLY A 51 14.42 -0.89 17.53
C GLY A 51 13.07 -1.39 18.06
N GLU A 52 11.93 -0.85 17.62
CA GLU A 52 10.62 -1.35 18.05
C GLU A 52 10.12 -2.49 17.16
N PRO A 53 9.58 -3.58 17.75
CA PRO A 53 8.89 -4.60 16.97
C PRO A 53 7.63 -4.01 16.32
N ARG A 54 7.19 -4.63 15.22
CA ARG A 54 5.95 -4.24 14.54
C ARG A 54 4.74 -4.53 15.43
N LYS A 55 3.79 -3.61 15.50
CA LYS A 55 2.52 -3.76 16.25
C LYS A 55 1.53 -4.62 15.45
N ILE A 56 1.86 -5.90 15.32
CA ILE A 56 1.11 -6.89 14.54
C ILE A 56 0.75 -8.07 15.40
N HIS A 57 -0.48 -8.52 15.27
CA HIS A 57 -0.97 -9.76 15.85
C HIS A 57 -1.25 -10.80 14.77
N VAL A 58 -0.67 -11.98 14.92
CA VAL A 58 -0.92 -13.12 14.03
C VAL A 58 -2.19 -13.80 14.51
N VAL A 59 -3.28 -13.66 13.77
CA VAL A 59 -4.56 -14.29 14.09
C VAL A 59 -4.55 -15.73 13.63
N TYR A 60 -4.09 -15.96 12.40
CA TYR A 60 -3.96 -17.28 11.82
C TYR A 60 -2.67 -17.40 11.01
N SER A 61 -1.98 -18.52 11.14
CA SER A 61 -0.83 -18.89 10.33
C SER A 61 -0.78 -20.41 10.21
N GLY A 62 -1.11 -20.94 9.06
CA GLY A 62 -1.15 -22.38 8.83
C GLY A 62 -1.10 -22.73 7.35
N GLY A 63 -0.25 -23.71 7.02
CA GLY A 63 -0.04 -24.08 5.62
C GLY A 63 0.59 -22.96 4.83
N ASP A 64 -0.13 -22.47 3.84
CA ASP A 64 0.18 -21.35 2.94
C ASP A 64 -0.65 -20.08 3.25
N ASP A 65 -1.61 -20.17 4.17
CA ASP A 65 -2.50 -19.06 4.53
C ASP A 65 -2.00 -18.30 5.76
N LEU A 66 -2.14 -16.98 5.71
CA LEU A 66 -1.73 -16.06 6.77
C LEU A 66 -2.77 -14.94 6.94
N PHE A 67 -3.27 -14.77 8.16
CA PHE A 67 -4.14 -13.64 8.52
C PHE A 67 -3.58 -12.88 9.71
N LEU A 68 -3.36 -11.58 9.51
CA LEU A 68 -2.73 -10.67 10.47
C LEU A 68 -3.62 -9.45 10.71
N VAL A 69 -3.57 -8.93 11.93
CA VAL A 69 -4.21 -7.66 12.31
C VAL A 69 -3.19 -6.81 13.08
N GLY A 70 -3.17 -5.51 12.83
CA GLY A 70 -2.24 -4.62 13.52
C GLY A 70 -2.28 -3.19 12.99
N ALA A 71 -1.29 -2.40 13.38
CA ALA A 71 -1.11 -1.06 12.84
C ALA A 71 -0.84 -1.16 11.33
N TRP A 72 -1.58 -0.40 10.56
CA TRP A 72 -1.62 -0.56 9.11
C TRP A 72 -0.26 -0.24 8.42
N ASP A 73 0.50 0.71 8.95
CA ASP A 73 1.85 1.05 8.51
C ASP A 73 2.84 -0.09 8.77
N ASP A 74 2.73 -0.72 9.95
CA ASP A 74 3.51 -1.89 10.32
C ASP A 74 3.13 -3.12 9.48
N LEU A 75 1.82 -3.31 9.19
CA LEU A 75 1.34 -4.39 8.32
C LEU A 75 1.85 -4.24 6.89
N MET A 76 1.85 -3.02 6.35
CA MET A 76 2.42 -2.77 5.02
C MET A 76 3.92 -3.05 4.99
N GLY A 77 4.65 -2.57 6.00
CA GLY A 77 6.08 -2.87 6.12
C GLY A 77 6.35 -4.37 6.22
N PHE A 78 5.55 -5.08 7.03
CA PHE A 78 5.61 -6.53 7.14
C PHE A 78 5.36 -7.23 5.79
N ALA A 79 4.33 -6.81 5.05
CA ALA A 79 3.96 -7.43 3.78
C ALA A 79 5.08 -7.33 2.73
N VAL A 80 5.74 -6.17 2.65
CA VAL A 80 6.90 -5.98 1.77
C VAL A 80 8.09 -6.82 2.21
N ASP A 81 8.37 -6.86 3.52
CA ASP A 81 9.47 -7.67 4.06
C ASP A 81 9.20 -9.16 3.87
N LEU A 82 7.95 -9.61 4.09
CA LEU A 82 7.53 -10.98 3.81
C LEU A 82 7.79 -11.34 2.33
N LYS A 83 7.42 -10.45 1.42
CA LYS A 83 7.67 -10.65 -0.02
C LYS A 83 9.14 -10.83 -0.33
N ARG A 84 10.01 -9.99 0.24
CA ARG A 84 11.47 -10.06 0.03
C ARG A 84 12.06 -11.34 0.62
N VAL A 85 11.72 -11.65 1.86
CA VAL A 85 12.20 -12.86 2.57
C VAL A 85 11.70 -14.13 1.89
N PHE A 86 10.42 -14.16 1.47
CA PHE A 86 9.85 -15.30 0.75
C PHE A 86 10.52 -15.53 -0.59
N SER A 87 10.83 -14.48 -1.34
CA SER A 87 11.56 -14.56 -2.59
C SER A 87 12.96 -15.18 -2.40
N VAL A 88 13.68 -14.75 -1.36
CA VAL A 88 14.99 -15.34 -1.02
C VAL A 88 14.84 -16.80 -0.59
N TYR A 89 13.86 -17.10 0.28
CA TYR A 89 13.63 -18.46 0.78
C TYR A 89 13.27 -19.46 -0.33
N THR A 90 12.50 -19.02 -1.31
CA THR A 90 12.05 -19.85 -2.45
C THR A 90 12.97 -19.74 -3.68
N ASN A 91 14.06 -18.96 -3.56
CA ASN A 91 14.93 -18.61 -4.69
C ASN A 91 14.15 -18.06 -5.90
N GLY A 92 13.15 -17.21 -5.64
CA GLY A 92 12.28 -16.57 -6.63
C GLY A 92 11.32 -17.51 -7.38
N LYS A 93 11.25 -18.80 -6.99
CA LYS A 93 10.43 -19.80 -7.71
C LYS A 93 8.96 -19.79 -7.32
N LEU A 94 8.64 -19.31 -6.14
CA LEU A 94 7.28 -19.17 -5.66
C LEU A 94 6.98 -17.70 -5.38
N THR A 95 5.73 -17.32 -5.65
CA THR A 95 5.20 -15.99 -5.39
C THR A 95 3.93 -16.10 -4.58
N PHE A 96 3.50 -15.02 -3.96
CA PHE A 96 2.20 -14.94 -3.31
C PHE A 96 1.52 -13.62 -3.63
N SER A 97 0.20 -13.60 -3.48
CA SER A 97 -0.62 -12.40 -3.53
C SER A 97 -1.14 -12.08 -2.14
N ALA A 98 -1.47 -10.82 -1.89
CA ALA A 98 -1.99 -10.38 -0.62
C ALA A 98 -3.13 -9.38 -0.80
N GLY A 99 -4.11 -9.40 0.12
CA GLY A 99 -5.09 -8.36 0.32
C GLY A 99 -4.77 -7.57 1.59
N LEU A 100 -4.91 -6.24 1.56
CA LEU A 100 -4.75 -5.38 2.72
C LEU A 100 -5.92 -4.42 2.82
N GLY A 101 -6.76 -4.63 3.85
CA GLY A 101 -7.89 -3.78 4.19
C GLY A 101 -7.57 -2.87 5.38
N LEU A 102 -8.18 -1.69 5.41
CA LEU A 102 -8.09 -0.75 6.52
C LEU A 102 -9.46 -0.63 7.19
N TYR A 103 -9.51 -0.85 8.49
CA TYR A 103 -10.75 -0.92 9.25
C TYR A 103 -10.66 -0.10 10.53
N SER A 104 -11.81 0.34 11.05
CA SER A 104 -11.84 0.92 12.40
C SER A 104 -11.59 -0.15 13.46
N SER A 105 -11.13 0.28 14.64
CA SER A 105 -10.86 -0.62 15.76
C SER A 105 -12.11 -1.35 16.28
N THR A 106 -13.30 -0.88 15.94
CA THR A 106 -14.60 -1.47 16.33
C THR A 106 -15.17 -2.43 15.28
N TYR A 107 -14.52 -2.54 14.12
CA TYR A 107 -15.02 -3.40 13.04
C TYR A 107 -14.84 -4.88 13.39
N PRO A 108 -15.85 -5.76 13.17
CA PRO A 108 -15.76 -7.16 13.54
C PRO A 108 -14.66 -7.90 12.78
N ILE A 109 -13.81 -8.64 13.50
CA ILE A 109 -12.65 -9.33 12.92
C ILE A 109 -13.05 -10.39 11.87
N SER A 110 -14.21 -11.03 12.04
CA SER A 110 -14.75 -11.99 11.06
C SER A 110 -15.04 -11.31 9.71
N ARG A 111 -15.57 -10.08 9.75
CA ARG A 111 -15.82 -9.29 8.55
C ARG A 111 -14.54 -8.76 7.94
N MET A 112 -13.55 -8.39 8.77
CA MET A 112 -12.20 -8.04 8.27
C MET A 112 -11.63 -9.20 7.46
N ALA A 113 -11.72 -10.43 7.97
CA ALA A 113 -11.21 -11.62 7.30
C ALA A 113 -11.92 -11.88 5.95
N GLU A 114 -13.25 -11.74 5.92
CA GLU A 114 -14.07 -11.92 4.72
C GLU A 114 -13.66 -10.92 3.62
N VAL A 115 -13.72 -9.63 3.93
CA VAL A 115 -13.39 -8.55 2.97
C VAL A 115 -11.93 -8.60 2.55
N THR A 116 -11.01 -8.90 3.46
CA THR A 116 -9.59 -9.02 3.12
C THR A 116 -9.32 -10.24 2.25
N GLY A 117 -10.08 -11.33 2.44
CA GLY A 117 -10.06 -12.50 1.55
C GLY A 117 -10.50 -12.15 0.13
N GLU A 118 -11.55 -11.33 -0.04
CA GLU A 118 -11.96 -10.85 -1.36
C GLU A 118 -10.88 -10.00 -2.04
N LEU A 119 -10.15 -9.16 -1.29
CA LEU A 119 -9.00 -8.41 -1.81
C LEU A 119 -7.86 -9.35 -2.25
N GLU A 120 -7.58 -10.39 -1.47
CA GLU A 120 -6.58 -11.38 -1.84
C GLU A 120 -6.97 -12.10 -3.14
N GLU A 121 -8.24 -12.46 -3.32
CA GLU A 121 -8.74 -13.04 -4.57
C GLU A 121 -8.56 -12.09 -5.77
N LEU A 122 -8.84 -10.79 -5.60
CA LEU A 122 -8.57 -9.80 -6.64
C LEU A 122 -7.08 -9.76 -7.01
N ALA A 123 -6.19 -9.79 -6.02
CA ALA A 123 -4.76 -9.84 -6.27
C ALA A 123 -4.31 -11.14 -6.95
N LYS A 124 -4.93 -12.29 -6.61
CA LYS A 124 -4.66 -13.59 -7.25
C LYS A 124 -5.15 -13.65 -8.69
N ASN A 125 -6.21 -12.91 -9.02
CA ASN A 125 -6.81 -12.88 -10.36
C ASN A 125 -6.13 -11.87 -11.29
N SER A 126 -5.20 -11.05 -10.79
CA SER A 126 -4.43 -10.14 -11.63
C SER A 126 -3.46 -10.91 -12.55
N PRO A 127 -3.14 -10.37 -13.75
CA PRO A 127 -2.21 -11.00 -14.67
C PRO A 127 -0.85 -11.27 -14.01
N GLY A 128 -0.41 -12.52 -14.06
CA GLY A 128 0.87 -12.93 -13.46
C GLY A 128 0.81 -13.23 -11.97
N LYS A 129 -0.32 -13.01 -11.30
CA LYS A 129 -0.41 -13.11 -9.84
C LYS A 129 0.67 -12.23 -9.17
N ASN A 130 1.24 -12.63 -8.02
CA ASN A 130 2.36 -11.87 -7.41
C ASN A 130 2.03 -10.41 -7.14
N SER A 131 0.81 -10.14 -6.66
CA SER A 131 0.22 -8.81 -6.57
C SER A 131 -0.30 -8.52 -5.17
N ILE A 132 -0.50 -7.25 -4.89
CA ILE A 132 -1.16 -6.75 -3.68
C ILE A 132 -2.41 -5.98 -4.08
N ALA A 133 -3.53 -6.24 -3.40
CA ALA A 133 -4.75 -5.46 -3.49
C ALA A 133 -4.94 -4.66 -2.19
N LEU A 134 -5.24 -3.37 -2.35
CA LEU A 134 -5.27 -2.39 -1.28
C LEU A 134 -6.64 -1.73 -1.18
N PHE A 135 -7.06 -1.44 0.05
CA PHE A 135 -8.16 -0.52 0.35
C PHE A 135 -9.55 -0.88 -0.18
N GLY A 136 -9.94 -2.11 -0.30
CA GLY A 136 -11.31 -2.46 -0.70
C GLY A 136 -12.40 -1.71 0.10
N SER A 137 -13.61 -1.70 -0.41
CA SER A 137 -14.77 -0.92 0.05
C SER A 137 -15.25 -1.15 1.50
N GLY A 138 -14.65 -2.05 2.24
CA GLY A 138 -14.90 -2.24 3.67
C GLY A 138 -14.36 -1.12 4.57
N THR A 139 -13.65 -0.14 4.03
CA THR A 139 -13.16 1.00 4.79
C THR A 139 -14.31 1.94 5.15
N GLU A 140 -14.48 2.27 6.44
CA GLU A 140 -15.57 3.14 6.96
C GLU A 140 -15.69 4.52 6.29
N TYR A 141 -14.71 4.92 5.50
CA TYR A 141 -14.70 6.21 4.81
C TYR A 141 -15.68 6.34 3.65
N HIS A 142 -16.22 5.23 3.13
CA HIS A 142 -17.25 5.23 2.08
C HIS A 142 -18.67 4.99 2.60
N ARG A 143 -18.93 5.26 3.87
CA ARG A 143 -20.20 4.99 4.57
C ARG A 143 -21.46 5.66 4.00
N ASN A 144 -21.35 6.53 3.02
CA ASN A 144 -22.49 7.31 2.50
C ASN A 144 -23.13 6.77 1.20
N GLU A 145 -22.69 5.65 0.65
CA GLU A 145 -23.30 5.09 -0.55
C GLU A 145 -24.06 3.80 -0.23
N LYS A 146 -25.39 3.94 -0.14
CA LYS A 146 -26.35 2.88 0.22
C LYS A 146 -26.59 1.84 -0.86
N ASN A 147 -25.81 1.72 -1.92
CA ASN A 147 -26.00 0.79 -3.02
C ASN A 147 -24.70 0.09 -3.41
N SER A 148 -24.36 -0.99 -2.72
CA SER A 148 -23.06 -1.56 -2.95
C SER A 148 -22.99 -3.09 -2.82
N GLY A 149 -23.39 -3.78 -3.85
CA GLY A 149 -22.98 -5.18 -4.04
C GLY A 149 -21.95 -5.34 -5.17
N ALA A 150 -21.97 -4.47 -6.18
CA ALA A 150 -21.08 -4.54 -7.35
C ALA A 150 -20.00 -3.42 -7.37
N ALA A 151 -20.31 -2.24 -6.82
CA ALA A 151 -19.39 -1.10 -6.75
C ALA A 151 -18.20 -1.32 -5.78
N GLU A 152 -18.29 -2.31 -4.91
CA GLU A 152 -17.30 -2.62 -3.88
C GLU A 152 -16.00 -3.18 -4.46
N LYS A 153 -16.07 -3.92 -5.55
CA LYS A 153 -14.89 -4.49 -6.22
C LYS A 153 -14.15 -3.48 -7.12
N GLU A 154 -14.82 -2.41 -7.53
CA GLU A 154 -14.24 -1.42 -8.47
C GLU A 154 -13.24 -0.45 -7.83
N ASN A 155 -13.22 -0.31 -6.50
CA ASN A 155 -12.39 0.68 -5.81
C ASN A 155 -11.08 0.12 -5.20
N ALA A 156 -10.82 -1.17 -5.32
CA ALA A 156 -9.59 -1.76 -4.85
C ALA A 156 -8.43 -1.44 -5.81
N ALA A 157 -7.34 -0.89 -5.26
CA ALA A 157 -6.12 -0.67 -6.03
C ALA A 157 -5.29 -1.97 -6.05
N VAL A 158 -5.09 -2.53 -7.23
CA VAL A 158 -4.28 -3.76 -7.42
C VAL A 158 -3.01 -3.41 -8.16
N TYR A 159 -1.88 -3.85 -7.60
CA TYR A 159 -0.53 -3.66 -8.15
C TYR A 159 0.26 -4.95 -8.06
N THR A 160 1.21 -5.15 -8.95
CA THR A 160 2.29 -6.09 -8.68
C THR A 160 3.14 -5.58 -7.51
N TRP A 161 3.83 -6.47 -6.81
CA TRP A 161 4.69 -6.05 -5.70
C TRP A 161 5.76 -5.03 -6.12
N ASP A 162 6.33 -5.21 -7.31
CA ASP A 162 7.37 -4.34 -7.83
C ASP A 162 6.79 -2.96 -8.18
N GLU A 163 5.62 -2.90 -8.83
CA GLU A 163 4.92 -1.63 -9.08
C GLU A 163 4.59 -0.88 -7.79
N PHE A 164 4.10 -1.59 -6.78
CA PHE A 164 3.82 -0.97 -5.49
C PHE A 164 5.08 -0.39 -4.85
N ILE A 165 6.15 -1.20 -4.78
CA ILE A 165 7.39 -0.81 -4.10
C ILE A 165 8.12 0.32 -4.85
N GLU A 166 8.21 0.24 -6.18
CA GLU A 166 8.98 1.19 -6.98
C GLU A 166 8.19 2.45 -7.32
N LYS A 167 6.96 2.28 -7.86
CA LYS A 167 6.19 3.41 -8.38
C LYS A 167 5.31 4.07 -7.30
N VAL A 168 4.47 3.29 -6.60
CA VAL A 168 3.56 3.88 -5.62
C VAL A 168 4.34 4.42 -4.42
N HIS A 169 5.15 3.56 -3.78
CA HIS A 169 5.93 3.96 -2.62
C HIS A 169 7.18 4.74 -3.01
N GLY A 170 8.02 4.17 -3.91
CA GLY A 170 9.33 4.71 -4.24
C GLY A 170 9.31 6.07 -4.92
N GLU A 171 8.30 6.33 -5.76
CA GLU A 171 8.15 7.61 -6.44
C GLU A 171 7.09 8.49 -5.76
N LYS A 172 5.81 8.04 -5.69
CA LYS A 172 4.69 8.93 -5.32
C LYS A 172 4.64 9.23 -3.83
N ILE A 173 4.66 8.21 -2.96
CA ILE A 173 4.60 8.44 -1.50
C ILE A 173 5.84 9.21 -1.03
N LYS A 174 7.03 8.81 -1.45
CA LYS A 174 8.26 9.52 -1.09
C LYS A 174 8.25 10.97 -1.54
N PHE A 175 7.82 11.23 -2.78
CA PHE A 175 7.69 12.59 -3.30
C PHE A 175 6.72 13.43 -2.47
N LEU A 176 5.55 12.88 -2.11
CA LEU A 176 4.56 13.56 -1.27
C LEU A 176 5.14 13.92 0.10
N VAL A 177 5.80 12.96 0.75
CA VAL A 177 6.42 13.17 2.08
C VAL A 177 7.58 14.18 2.03
N GLU A 178 8.35 14.19 0.93
CA GLU A 178 9.49 15.09 0.78
C GLU A 178 9.08 16.54 0.50
N HIS A 179 8.08 16.74 -0.36
CA HIS A 179 7.74 18.08 -0.88
C HIS A 179 6.51 18.72 -0.22
N MET A 180 5.69 17.95 0.49
CA MET A 180 4.49 18.47 1.14
C MET A 180 4.64 18.48 2.65
N LEU A 181 4.27 19.62 3.26
CA LEU A 181 4.11 19.70 4.71
C LEU A 181 2.73 19.14 5.04
N LEU A 182 2.73 17.97 5.65
CA LEU A 182 1.53 17.21 5.95
C LEU A 182 1.28 17.29 7.46
N ASP A 183 0.07 17.71 7.84
CA ASP A 183 -0.30 17.81 9.24
C ASP A 183 -0.14 16.45 9.94
N GLY A 184 0.64 16.41 11.02
CA GLY A 184 0.88 15.21 11.83
C GLY A 184 1.99 14.27 11.35
N ILE A 185 2.59 14.47 10.17
CA ILE A 185 3.61 13.55 9.63
C ILE A 185 5.03 14.05 9.86
N ASN A 186 5.24 15.33 9.67
CA ASN A 186 6.61 15.87 9.60
C ASN A 186 7.19 16.34 10.95
N GLY A 187 6.53 16.01 12.09
CA GLY A 187 7.01 16.32 13.43
C GLY A 187 7.50 17.77 13.59
N ASN A 188 8.54 17.97 14.41
CA ASN A 188 9.20 19.27 14.60
C ASN A 188 10.14 19.67 13.46
N ASN A 189 10.27 18.86 12.41
CA ASN A 189 11.16 19.11 11.28
C ASN A 189 10.45 20.01 10.25
N LYS A 190 10.14 21.23 10.65
CA LYS A 190 9.63 22.28 9.76
C LYS A 190 10.77 22.72 8.82
N ARG A 191 10.97 21.97 7.76
CA ARG A 191 11.70 22.53 6.61
C ARG A 191 10.80 23.58 5.98
N ASN A 192 11.31 24.81 5.90
CA ASN A 192 10.58 25.95 5.31
C ASN A 192 10.43 25.85 3.78
N ASP A 193 10.78 24.70 3.19
CA ASP A 193 10.79 24.45 1.74
C ASP A 193 9.66 23.53 1.26
N ARG A 194 8.65 23.24 2.12
CA ARG A 194 7.52 22.35 1.80
C ARG A 194 6.22 23.12 1.62
N ILE A 195 5.35 22.58 0.74
CA ILE A 195 4.02 23.13 0.50
C ILE A 195 3.06 22.60 1.56
N SER A 196 2.39 23.51 2.29
CA SER A 196 1.36 23.11 3.25
C SER A 196 0.14 22.51 2.54
N ALA A 197 -0.24 21.30 2.96
CA ALA A 197 -1.39 20.57 2.45
C ALA A 197 -2.25 20.01 3.59
N GLY A 198 -3.33 20.69 3.90
CA GLY A 198 -4.32 20.19 4.85
C GLY A 198 -5.15 19.04 4.27
N LYS A 199 -5.74 18.23 5.18
CA LYS A 199 -6.55 17.04 4.83
C LYS A 199 -7.63 17.32 3.78
N SER A 200 -8.38 18.42 3.92
CA SER A 200 -9.44 18.78 2.98
C SER A 200 -8.93 18.97 1.55
N LEU A 201 -7.71 19.47 1.40
CA LEU A 201 -7.08 19.61 0.10
C LEU A 201 -6.72 18.25 -0.49
N LEU A 202 -6.12 17.36 0.31
CA LEU A 202 -5.74 16.02 -0.14
C LEU A 202 -6.97 15.24 -0.60
N TYR A 203 -8.06 15.25 0.17
CA TYR A 203 -9.34 14.65 -0.24
C TYR A 203 -9.87 15.24 -1.54
N LYS A 204 -9.83 16.57 -1.68
CA LYS A 204 -10.29 17.23 -2.90
C LYS A 204 -9.46 16.83 -4.12
N LEU A 205 -8.14 16.78 -3.98
CA LEU A 205 -7.25 16.34 -5.06
C LEU A 205 -7.51 14.89 -5.44
N MET A 206 -7.64 14.00 -4.45
CA MET A 206 -7.95 12.59 -4.66
C MET A 206 -9.27 12.39 -5.42
N ASN A 207 -10.35 13.04 -4.96
CA ASN A 207 -11.68 12.93 -5.60
C ASN A 207 -11.65 13.44 -7.06
N LEU A 208 -10.94 14.54 -7.34
CA LEU A 208 -10.81 15.06 -8.70
C LEU A 208 -10.02 14.10 -9.60
N LEU A 209 -9.00 13.44 -9.08
CA LEU A 209 -8.25 12.44 -9.84
C LEU A 209 -9.08 11.18 -10.12
N GLN A 210 -9.89 10.74 -9.16
CA GLN A 210 -10.82 9.62 -9.36
C GLN A 210 -11.90 9.97 -10.40
N GLY A 211 -12.49 11.15 -10.32
CA GLY A 211 -13.48 11.63 -11.29
C GLY A 211 -12.90 11.81 -12.70
N ALA A 212 -11.62 12.18 -12.82
CA ALA A 212 -10.93 12.38 -14.10
C ALA A 212 -10.84 11.11 -14.98
N ALA A 213 -11.13 9.94 -14.45
CA ALA A 213 -11.27 8.70 -15.23
C ALA A 213 -12.49 8.77 -16.18
N GLY A 214 -13.57 9.44 -15.77
CA GLY A 214 -14.80 9.59 -16.53
C GLY A 214 -15.02 10.99 -17.15
N ASP A 215 -14.44 12.03 -16.58
CA ASP A 215 -14.66 13.41 -17.00
C ASP A 215 -13.36 14.25 -17.07
N ARG A 216 -13.05 14.75 -18.27
CA ARG A 216 -11.92 15.67 -18.50
C ARG A 216 -12.04 16.99 -17.73
N MET A 217 -13.25 17.39 -17.34
CA MET A 217 -13.47 18.59 -16.53
C MET A 217 -12.84 18.45 -15.13
N ASP A 218 -12.80 17.25 -14.57
CA ASP A 218 -12.18 17.03 -13.26
C ASP A 218 -10.65 17.17 -13.32
N LEU A 219 -10.03 16.82 -14.44
CA LEU A 219 -8.62 17.11 -14.67
C LEU A 219 -8.34 18.63 -14.74
N ALA A 220 -9.22 19.39 -15.39
CA ALA A 220 -9.12 20.86 -15.43
C ALA A 220 -9.33 21.48 -14.03
N ARG A 221 -10.30 20.97 -13.26
CA ARG A 221 -10.53 21.38 -11.87
C ARG A 221 -9.35 21.02 -10.96
N PHE A 222 -8.71 19.86 -11.18
CA PHE A 222 -7.50 19.45 -10.51
C PHE A 222 -6.35 20.43 -10.77
N ALA A 223 -6.06 20.74 -12.04
CA ALA A 223 -5.05 21.70 -12.42
C ALA A 223 -5.31 23.10 -11.83
N TYR A 224 -6.57 23.56 -11.85
CA TYR A 224 -6.99 24.82 -11.22
C TYR A 224 -6.79 24.80 -9.71
N THR A 225 -7.12 23.68 -9.04
CA THR A 225 -6.94 23.53 -7.59
C THR A 225 -5.46 23.61 -7.23
N LEU A 226 -4.59 22.95 -7.99
CA LEU A 226 -3.14 23.06 -7.83
C LEU A 226 -2.64 24.48 -8.03
N ALA A 227 -3.12 25.18 -9.08
CA ALA A 227 -2.72 26.56 -9.34
C ALA A 227 -3.03 27.52 -8.17
N ARG A 228 -4.11 27.26 -7.43
CA ARG A 228 -4.46 28.06 -6.24
C ARG A 228 -3.57 27.85 -5.03
N LEU A 229 -2.75 26.81 -5.01
CA LEU A 229 -1.78 26.53 -3.94
C LEU A 229 -0.50 27.33 -4.07
N LYS A 230 -0.37 28.18 -5.12
CA LYS A 230 0.83 28.97 -5.32
C LYS A 230 1.15 29.79 -4.08
N PRO A 231 2.31 29.54 -3.44
CA PRO A 231 2.71 30.28 -2.24
C PRO A 231 3.05 31.73 -2.58
N LYS A 232 2.82 32.62 -1.61
CA LYS A 232 3.20 34.03 -1.72
C LYS A 232 4.70 34.22 -1.52
N GLU A 233 5.29 33.37 -0.75
CA GLU A 233 6.73 33.34 -0.40
C GLU A 233 7.53 32.94 -1.66
N LYS A 234 8.44 33.81 -2.08
CA LYS A 234 9.27 33.59 -3.27
C LYS A 234 10.17 32.36 -3.14
N GLU A 235 10.59 32.04 -1.92
CA GLU A 235 11.45 30.91 -1.61
C GLU A 235 10.78 29.55 -1.86
N LEU A 236 9.46 29.46 -1.69
CA LEU A 236 8.68 28.24 -1.92
C LEU A 236 8.22 28.05 -3.38
N GLN A 237 8.36 29.07 -4.22
CA GLN A 237 7.88 29.01 -5.61
C GLN A 237 8.57 27.93 -6.45
N PRO A 238 9.90 27.71 -6.37
CA PRO A 238 10.55 26.63 -7.12
C PRO A 238 10.03 25.24 -6.71
N CYS A 239 9.87 24.98 -5.41
CA CYS A 239 9.30 23.73 -4.91
C CYS A 239 7.86 23.53 -5.41
N TYR A 240 7.04 24.59 -5.32
CA TYR A 240 5.65 24.58 -5.83
C TYR A 240 5.57 24.25 -7.31
N GLU A 241 6.37 24.90 -8.16
CA GLU A 241 6.36 24.62 -9.61
C GLU A 241 6.77 23.17 -9.91
N GLY A 242 7.73 22.63 -9.16
CA GLY A 242 8.11 21.23 -9.25
C GLY A 242 6.97 20.29 -8.90
N VAL A 243 6.30 20.51 -7.75
CA VAL A 243 5.15 19.71 -7.31
C VAL A 243 3.99 19.83 -8.30
N ARG A 244 3.67 21.03 -8.76
CA ARG A 244 2.60 21.26 -9.72
C ARG A 244 2.85 20.54 -11.04
N SER A 245 4.05 20.64 -11.58
CA SER A 245 4.45 19.98 -12.83
C SER A 245 4.37 18.48 -12.72
N GLN A 246 4.90 17.92 -11.63
CA GLN A 246 4.93 16.47 -11.39
C GLN A 246 3.53 15.91 -11.20
N PHE A 247 2.68 16.57 -10.40
CA PHE A 247 1.29 16.16 -10.22
C PHE A 247 0.50 16.16 -11.51
N TYR A 248 0.71 17.19 -12.36
CA TYR A 248 0.04 17.25 -13.64
C TYR A 248 0.48 16.14 -14.59
N GLN A 249 1.78 15.84 -14.64
CA GLN A 249 2.30 14.73 -15.44
C GLN A 249 1.66 13.39 -15.04
N TRP A 250 1.59 13.10 -13.73
CA TRP A 250 0.96 11.88 -13.23
C TRP A 250 -0.56 11.86 -13.46
N ALA A 251 -1.24 13.00 -13.33
CA ALA A 251 -2.68 13.08 -13.49
C ALA A 251 -3.16 12.78 -14.93
N VAL A 252 -2.35 13.10 -15.94
CA VAL A 252 -2.71 12.92 -17.36
C VAL A 252 -2.70 11.44 -17.76
N LYS A 253 -1.74 10.66 -17.27
CA LYS A 253 -1.62 9.24 -17.60
C LYS A 253 -2.45 8.40 -16.64
N GLU A 254 -3.28 7.52 -17.17
CA GLU A 254 -4.24 6.75 -16.37
C GLU A 254 -3.57 5.88 -15.29
N GLU A 255 -2.52 5.16 -15.64
CA GLU A 255 -1.79 4.30 -14.69
C GLU A 255 -1.15 5.12 -13.58
N GLU A 256 -0.42 6.17 -13.92
CA GLU A 256 0.23 7.05 -12.94
C GLU A 256 -0.78 7.81 -12.07
N ARG A 257 -1.96 8.14 -12.64
CA ARG A 257 -3.06 8.73 -11.88
C ARG A 257 -3.60 7.79 -10.82
N LYS A 258 -3.79 6.50 -11.13
CA LYS A 258 -4.19 5.47 -10.17
C LYS A 258 -3.18 5.34 -9.04
N GLU A 259 -1.88 5.30 -9.38
CA GLU A 259 -0.79 5.26 -8.41
C GLU A 259 -0.78 6.50 -7.49
N LEU A 260 -1.00 7.69 -8.05
CA LEU A 260 -1.07 8.95 -7.29
C LEU A 260 -2.30 8.96 -6.35
N VAL A 261 -3.46 8.48 -6.81
CA VAL A 261 -4.66 8.33 -5.96
C VAL A 261 -4.35 7.44 -4.76
N THR A 262 -3.72 6.29 -4.99
CA THR A 262 -3.32 5.38 -3.91
C THR A 262 -2.32 6.02 -2.95
N ALA A 263 -1.33 6.74 -3.47
CA ALA A 263 -0.37 7.45 -2.64
C ALA A 263 -1.03 8.54 -1.77
N LEU A 264 -1.95 9.33 -2.33
CA LEU A 264 -2.73 10.32 -1.59
C LEU A 264 -3.58 9.65 -0.51
N GLN A 265 -4.17 8.49 -0.78
CA GLN A 265 -4.95 7.72 0.17
C GLN A 265 -4.11 7.28 1.37
N PHE A 266 -2.89 6.78 1.15
CA PHE A 266 -1.93 6.47 2.22
C PHE A 266 -1.61 7.69 3.09
N ILE A 267 -1.35 8.84 2.46
CA ILE A 267 -1.06 10.08 3.18
C ILE A 267 -2.26 10.56 4.01
N ILE A 268 -3.47 10.47 3.46
CA ILE A 268 -4.69 10.83 4.18
C ILE A 268 -4.86 9.94 5.43
N TYR A 269 -4.66 8.62 5.29
CA TYR A 269 -4.77 7.70 6.43
C TYR A 269 -3.71 7.96 7.49
N LEU A 270 -2.49 8.28 7.09
CA LEU A 270 -1.44 8.63 8.03
C LEU A 270 -1.82 9.86 8.87
N SER A 271 -2.44 10.86 8.24
CA SER A 271 -2.90 12.07 8.93
C SER A 271 -4.05 11.84 9.92
N LEU A 272 -4.69 10.65 9.91
CA LEU A 272 -5.78 10.30 10.84
C LEU A 272 -5.28 9.60 12.11
N ILE A 273 -4.09 9.00 12.07
CA ILE A 273 -3.52 8.27 13.23
C ILE A 273 -2.89 9.23 14.24
N HIS A 274 -2.50 10.40 13.81
CA HIS A 274 -1.85 11.41 14.65
C HIS A 274 -2.82 12.39 15.33
N ILE A 275 -4.11 12.03 15.44
CA ILE A 275 -5.12 12.67 16.29
C ILE A 275 -5.37 11.78 17.49
#